data_7d8f6d3ca2e2f6a39e667aa1bccd0cfa
#
_entry.id   7d8f6d3ca2e2f6a39e667aa1bccd0cfa
#
_cell.length_a   1.000
_cell.length_b   1.000
_cell.length_c   1.000
_cell.angle_alpha   90.00
_cell.angle_beta   90.00
_cell.angle_gamma   90.00
#
_symmetry.space_group_name_H-M   'P 1'
#
loop_
_entity.id
_entity.type
_entity.pdbx_description
1 polymer ?
#
loop_
_entity_poly.entity_id
_entity_poly.type
_entity_poly.pdbx_seq_one_letter_code
_entity_poly.pdbx_strand_id
1 'polypeptide(L)'
;IGFDGMSTNSYHEHRPTQVKEIRKQYSVAPKIAKANHIQSYRLHGFQVKPEKDYLMSRKAVLTNSDCTIILAAPKESTRDYFYKNTDADELIFVHKGTGKLRTMLGNLDFKYGDYLLVPRGIIYKMDFDTEDNRLFIVESRRPIYTPKRYRNWFGQLLEHSPFCERDLRQPQELETHNEIGEFLIKVKKQDDIFEMVYATHPFDVVGYDGYNYPYAFSIHDFEPITGRIHQPPPVHQTFETDAFVICSFVPRLYDYHPDAIPAPYNHSNIDSDEVLYYVDGDFMSRNDIDAGHISLHPAGIPHGPHPGATERSIGKVKTDELAVMVDTFKPLMVTEEAMKIADDDYHKSWIE
;
A
#
# COMPACT_ATOMS: atom_id res chain seq x y z
N ILE A 1 13.69 -3.23 15.24
CA ILE A 1 12.80 -4.36 15.15
C ILE A 1 13.35 -5.45 16.06
N GLY A 2 12.47 -6.24 16.62
CA GLY A 2 12.86 -7.21 17.62
C GLY A 2 13.40 -6.54 18.88
N PHE A 3 14.61 -6.88 19.29
CA PHE A 3 15.22 -6.29 20.50
C PHE A 3 15.66 -4.83 20.35
N ASP A 4 15.62 -4.29 19.14
CA ASP A 4 15.97 -2.91 18.84
C ASP A 4 14.83 -2.24 18.06
N GLY A 5 13.94 -1.55 18.75
CA GLY A 5 12.82 -0.83 18.17
C GLY A 5 11.46 -1.48 18.38
N MET A 6 10.57 -1.33 17.40
CA MET A 6 9.20 -1.83 17.50
C MET A 6 9.16 -3.36 17.49
N SER A 7 8.46 -3.91 18.47
CA SER A 7 8.23 -5.34 18.62
C SER A 7 6.88 -5.58 19.29
N THR A 8 6.38 -6.79 19.17
CA THR A 8 5.20 -7.27 19.89
C THR A 8 5.43 -8.71 20.31
N ASN A 9 5.08 -9.01 21.55
CA ASN A 9 5.01 -10.36 22.09
C ASN A 9 3.54 -10.74 22.25
N SER A 10 3.13 -11.85 21.68
CA SER A 10 1.79 -12.41 21.84
C SER A 10 1.78 -13.53 22.86
N TYR A 11 0.71 -13.59 23.64
CA TYR A 11 0.48 -14.63 24.65
C TYR A 11 -0.68 -15.51 24.19
N HIS A 12 -0.49 -16.83 24.26
CA HIS A 12 -1.37 -17.80 23.63
C HIS A 12 -2.07 -18.68 24.66
N GLU A 13 -3.31 -19.06 24.37
CA GLU A 13 -4.04 -20.07 25.16
C GLU A 13 -3.37 -21.44 25.04
N HIS A 14 -2.95 -21.80 23.84
CA HIS A 14 -2.26 -23.04 23.55
C HIS A 14 -0.77 -22.83 23.28
N ARG A 15 -0.02 -23.94 23.22
CA ARG A 15 1.38 -23.91 22.79
C ARG A 15 1.46 -23.69 21.29
N PRO A 16 1.92 -22.53 20.79
CA PRO A 16 1.92 -22.25 19.35
C PRO A 16 2.95 -23.08 18.56
N THR A 17 3.72 -23.91 19.23
CA THR A 17 4.70 -24.84 18.64
C THR A 17 4.10 -26.14 18.14
N GLN A 18 2.79 -26.35 18.27
CA GLN A 18 2.09 -27.56 17.83
C GLN A 18 1.80 -27.55 16.32
N VAL A 19 2.86 -27.60 15.52
CA VAL A 19 2.79 -27.69 14.06
C VAL A 19 2.83 -29.15 13.66
N LYS A 20 1.78 -29.63 12.98
CA LYS A 20 1.66 -31.02 12.54
C LYS A 20 2.39 -31.29 11.23
N GLU A 21 2.37 -30.34 10.30
CA GLU A 21 2.93 -30.48 8.97
C GLU A 21 3.43 -29.13 8.43
N ILE A 22 4.52 -29.16 7.66
CA ILE A 22 5.00 -28.02 6.86
C ILE A 22 5.37 -28.56 5.49
N ARG A 23 4.80 -27.94 4.44
CA ARG A 23 5.11 -28.29 3.05
C ARG A 23 5.19 -27.04 2.18
N LYS A 24 6.11 -27.01 1.23
CA LYS A 24 6.19 -25.99 0.20
C LYS A 24 5.12 -26.27 -0.85
N GLN A 25 4.42 -25.22 -1.30
CA GLN A 25 3.39 -25.35 -2.31
C GLN A 25 3.84 -24.78 -3.66
N TYR A 26 4.17 -23.47 -3.71
CA TYR A 26 4.51 -22.80 -4.96
C TYR A 26 5.30 -21.52 -4.71
N SER A 27 5.97 -21.05 -5.76
CA SER A 27 6.64 -19.73 -5.75
C SER A 27 5.68 -18.62 -6.16
N VAL A 28 5.80 -17.48 -5.47
CA VAL A 28 5.14 -16.21 -5.78
C VAL A 28 6.15 -15.12 -6.13
N ALA A 29 7.39 -15.49 -6.42
CA ALA A 29 8.43 -14.57 -6.83
C ALA A 29 7.99 -13.79 -8.08
N PRO A 30 8.10 -12.45 -8.09
CA PRO A 30 7.79 -11.65 -9.26
C PRO A 30 8.66 -12.04 -10.46
N LYS A 31 8.05 -12.28 -11.61
CA LYS A 31 8.75 -12.54 -12.86
C LYS A 31 9.02 -11.23 -13.59
N ILE A 32 10.30 -10.89 -13.73
CA ILE A 32 10.73 -9.66 -14.36
C ILE A 32 10.51 -9.73 -15.87
N ALA A 33 9.86 -8.74 -16.42
CA ALA A 33 9.63 -8.66 -17.86
C ALA A 33 10.90 -8.25 -18.62
N LYS A 34 10.98 -8.67 -19.89
CA LYS A 34 11.91 -8.09 -20.85
C LYS A 34 11.36 -6.76 -21.36
N ALA A 35 11.44 -5.73 -20.52
CA ALA A 35 10.87 -4.41 -20.76
C ALA A 35 11.97 -3.33 -20.80
N ASN A 36 11.63 -2.17 -21.34
CA ASN A 36 12.52 -1.01 -21.30
C ASN A 36 12.32 -0.28 -19.97
N HIS A 37 13.18 -0.55 -19.00
CA HIS A 37 13.06 -0.02 -17.63
C HIS A 37 13.42 1.47 -17.48
N ILE A 38 13.81 2.16 -18.56
CA ILE A 38 14.09 3.62 -18.52
C ILE A 38 12.95 4.47 -19.08
N GLN A 39 11.88 3.87 -19.59
CA GLN A 39 10.70 4.62 -20.05
C GLN A 39 9.63 4.72 -18.98
N SER A 40 8.79 5.76 -19.07
CA SER A 40 7.57 5.87 -18.26
C SER A 40 6.54 4.85 -18.71
N TYR A 41 5.81 4.28 -17.74
CA TYR A 41 4.73 3.32 -17.98
C TYR A 41 3.42 3.82 -17.40
N ARG A 42 2.31 3.48 -18.06
CA ARG A 42 0.95 3.52 -17.52
C ARG A 42 0.41 2.09 -17.49
N LEU A 43 -0.10 1.68 -16.34
CA LEU A 43 -0.72 0.37 -16.13
C LEU A 43 -2.21 0.56 -15.87
N HIS A 44 -3.05 -0.19 -16.57
CA HIS A 44 -4.50 -0.18 -16.40
C HIS A 44 -4.90 -1.15 -15.26
N GLY A 45 -4.76 -0.74 -14.01
CA GLY A 45 -4.88 -1.62 -12.86
C GLY A 45 -6.22 -2.34 -12.73
N PHE A 46 -7.33 -1.73 -13.17
CA PHE A 46 -8.63 -2.39 -13.17
C PHE A 46 -8.80 -3.49 -14.22
N GLN A 47 -7.85 -3.63 -15.16
CA GLN A 47 -7.80 -4.78 -16.06
C GLN A 47 -7.28 -6.05 -15.37
N VAL A 48 -6.72 -5.96 -14.17
CA VAL A 48 -6.46 -7.15 -13.34
C VAL A 48 -7.77 -7.88 -13.12
N LYS A 49 -7.82 -9.12 -13.61
CA LYS A 49 -9.04 -9.93 -13.55
C LYS A 49 -9.35 -10.32 -12.11
N PRO A 50 -10.62 -10.15 -11.67
CA PRO A 50 -11.05 -10.65 -10.38
C PRO A 50 -10.88 -12.17 -10.27
N GLU A 51 -10.22 -12.59 -9.19
CA GLU A 51 -9.98 -14.00 -8.87
C GLU A 51 -10.58 -14.33 -7.49
N LYS A 52 -10.40 -15.57 -7.05
CA LYS A 52 -11.03 -16.17 -5.89
C LYS A 52 -10.91 -15.28 -4.62
N ASP A 53 -9.81 -15.34 -3.92
CA ASP A 53 -9.62 -14.67 -2.63
C ASP A 53 -8.43 -13.69 -2.66
N TYR A 54 -8.15 -13.08 -1.53
CA TYR A 54 -7.08 -12.10 -1.38
C TYR A 54 -5.72 -12.60 -1.89
N LEU A 55 -5.28 -13.80 -1.46
CA LEU A 55 -3.96 -14.30 -1.82
C LEU A 55 -3.88 -14.71 -3.30
N MET A 56 -4.93 -15.35 -3.81
CA MET A 56 -4.97 -15.85 -5.17
C MET A 56 -5.10 -14.73 -6.20
N SER A 57 -5.75 -13.62 -5.85
CA SER A 57 -5.97 -12.49 -6.76
C SER A 57 -4.76 -11.55 -6.91
N ARG A 58 -3.70 -11.74 -6.14
CA ARG A 58 -2.53 -10.84 -6.11
C ARG A 58 -1.70 -10.96 -7.38
N LYS A 59 -1.39 -9.81 -7.99
CA LYS A 59 -0.51 -9.68 -9.15
C LYS A 59 0.58 -8.66 -8.83
N ALA A 60 1.82 -9.12 -8.67
CA ALA A 60 2.96 -8.24 -8.51
C ALA A 60 3.22 -7.52 -9.83
N VAL A 61 3.19 -6.18 -9.84
CA VAL A 61 3.35 -5.35 -11.04
C VAL A 61 4.70 -4.67 -11.12
N LEU A 62 5.23 -4.20 -9.98
CA LEU A 62 6.54 -3.56 -9.89
C LEU A 62 7.29 -4.12 -8.69
N THR A 63 8.61 -4.25 -8.78
CA THR A 63 9.39 -4.80 -7.66
C THR A 63 10.85 -4.33 -7.70
N ASN A 64 11.44 -4.24 -6.51
CA ASN A 64 12.89 -4.13 -6.32
C ASN A 64 13.32 -4.96 -5.09
N SER A 65 14.56 -4.79 -4.63
CA SER A 65 15.07 -5.52 -3.47
C SER A 65 14.39 -5.13 -2.14
N ASP A 66 13.69 -4.00 -2.06
CA ASP A 66 13.14 -3.45 -0.82
C ASP A 66 11.61 -3.53 -0.76
N CYS A 67 10.93 -3.49 -1.90
CA CYS A 67 9.48 -3.56 -1.95
C CYS A 67 8.94 -4.25 -3.22
N THR A 68 7.66 -4.62 -3.14
CA THR A 68 6.87 -5.12 -4.28
C THR A 68 5.52 -4.44 -4.28
N ILE A 69 5.15 -3.84 -5.40
CA ILE A 69 3.83 -3.23 -5.62
C ILE A 69 2.93 -4.26 -6.30
N ILE A 70 1.76 -4.47 -5.73
CA ILE A 70 0.85 -5.54 -6.07
C ILE A 70 -0.55 -4.97 -6.26
N LEU A 71 -1.25 -5.46 -7.25
CA LEU A 71 -2.69 -5.26 -7.42
C LEU A 71 -3.43 -6.55 -7.05
N ALA A 72 -4.56 -6.41 -6.36
CA ALA A 72 -5.42 -7.55 -6.06
C ALA A 72 -6.90 -7.22 -6.31
N ALA A 73 -7.63 -8.20 -6.82
CA ALA A 73 -9.06 -8.11 -7.09
C ALA A 73 -9.80 -9.36 -6.57
N PRO A 74 -9.90 -9.52 -5.24
CA PRO A 74 -10.58 -10.67 -4.66
C PRO A 74 -12.11 -10.58 -4.86
N LYS A 75 -12.74 -11.72 -5.17
CA LYS A 75 -14.19 -11.87 -5.30
C LYS A 75 -14.86 -12.37 -4.02
N GLU A 76 -14.11 -13.04 -3.17
CA GLU A 76 -14.63 -13.72 -1.99
C GLU A 76 -13.65 -13.63 -0.82
N SER A 77 -14.21 -13.83 0.37
CA SER A 77 -13.43 -13.86 1.62
C SER A 77 -12.48 -15.05 1.67
N THR A 78 -11.40 -14.91 2.42
CA THR A 78 -10.48 -16.01 2.74
C THR A 78 -11.16 -16.95 3.72
N ARG A 79 -11.54 -18.18 3.30
CA ARG A 79 -12.32 -19.11 4.12
C ARG A 79 -11.52 -20.29 4.64
N ASP A 80 -10.76 -20.95 3.77
CA ASP A 80 -10.22 -22.31 4.02
C ASP A 80 -8.83 -22.29 4.68
N TYR A 81 -8.24 -21.11 4.89
CA TYR A 81 -6.91 -20.95 5.46
C TYR A 81 -6.74 -19.58 6.12
N PHE A 82 -5.68 -19.47 6.89
CA PHE A 82 -5.13 -18.20 7.39
C PHE A 82 -3.89 -17.85 6.57
N TYR A 83 -3.52 -16.58 6.54
CA TYR A 83 -2.33 -16.13 5.83
C TYR A 83 -1.35 -15.44 6.78
N LYS A 84 -0.06 -15.59 6.51
CA LYS A 84 1.03 -14.91 7.20
C LYS A 84 2.12 -14.56 6.20
N ASN A 85 2.50 -13.28 6.13
CA ASN A 85 3.70 -12.84 5.42
C ASN A 85 4.87 -12.74 6.41
N THR A 86 5.95 -13.50 6.19
CA THR A 86 7.15 -13.44 7.03
C THR A 86 8.30 -12.70 6.36
N ASP A 87 8.13 -12.29 5.10
CA ASP A 87 9.13 -11.55 4.34
C ASP A 87 8.97 -10.03 4.49
N ALA A 88 7.73 -9.55 4.63
CA ALA A 88 7.40 -8.16 4.45
C ALA A 88 6.26 -7.69 5.37
N ASP A 89 6.29 -6.41 5.72
CA ASP A 89 5.09 -5.68 6.15
C ASP A 89 4.23 -5.41 4.92
N GLU A 90 2.92 -5.41 5.08
CA GLU A 90 1.98 -5.16 3.99
C GLU A 90 1.17 -3.89 4.28
N LEU A 91 1.26 -2.91 3.37
CA LEU A 91 0.35 -1.77 3.35
C LEU A 91 -0.67 -2.01 2.25
N ILE A 92 -1.93 -2.21 2.64
CA ILE A 92 -3.04 -2.54 1.76
C ILE A 92 -3.95 -1.31 1.66
N PHE A 93 -3.97 -0.65 0.51
CA PHE A 93 -4.92 0.42 0.24
C PHE A 93 -6.19 -0.15 -0.39
N VAL A 94 -7.33 0.15 0.21
CA VAL A 94 -8.65 -0.31 -0.24
C VAL A 94 -9.23 0.70 -1.22
N HIS A 95 -9.09 0.44 -2.52
CA HIS A 95 -9.69 1.30 -3.54
C HIS A 95 -11.18 1.02 -3.72
N LYS A 96 -11.59 -0.25 -3.69
CA LYS A 96 -13.00 -0.67 -3.70
C LYS A 96 -13.20 -1.82 -2.75
N GLY A 97 -14.35 -1.84 -2.11
CA GLY A 97 -14.78 -2.89 -1.23
C GLY A 97 -14.89 -2.45 0.23
N THR A 98 -15.59 -3.29 0.98
CA THR A 98 -15.74 -3.19 2.43
C THR A 98 -15.60 -4.57 3.05
N GLY A 99 -15.26 -4.61 4.32
CA GLY A 99 -15.12 -5.87 5.02
C GLY A 99 -14.37 -5.75 6.34
N LYS A 100 -13.83 -6.87 6.78
CA LYS A 100 -13.11 -7.00 8.04
C LYS A 100 -11.77 -7.70 7.82
N LEU A 101 -10.69 -7.05 8.23
CA LEU A 101 -9.38 -7.69 8.39
C LEU A 101 -9.37 -8.35 9.77
N ARG A 102 -9.45 -9.67 9.79
CA ARG A 102 -9.38 -10.45 11.03
C ARG A 102 -7.94 -10.88 11.28
N THR A 103 -7.43 -10.57 12.44
CA THR A 103 -6.03 -10.88 12.81
C THR A 103 -5.94 -11.56 14.17
N MET A 104 -4.82 -12.23 14.41
CA MET A 104 -4.53 -12.81 15.71
C MET A 104 -4.44 -11.80 16.86
N LEU A 105 -4.37 -10.49 16.55
CA LEU A 105 -4.28 -9.39 17.53
C LEU A 105 -5.55 -8.52 17.59
N GLY A 106 -6.65 -8.99 16.98
CA GLY A 106 -7.93 -8.29 16.90
C GLY A 106 -8.32 -7.92 15.47
N ASN A 107 -9.52 -7.38 15.32
CA ASN A 107 -10.16 -7.13 14.04
C ASN A 107 -10.15 -5.64 13.67
N LEU A 108 -10.12 -5.37 12.37
CA LEU A 108 -10.20 -4.02 11.79
C LEU A 108 -11.25 -4.02 10.69
N ASP A 109 -12.30 -3.22 10.84
CA ASP A 109 -13.21 -2.95 9.73
C ASP A 109 -12.51 -2.06 8.70
N PHE A 110 -12.75 -2.33 7.42
CA PHE A 110 -12.19 -1.53 6.33
C PHE A 110 -13.23 -1.14 5.29
N LYS A 111 -12.96 -0.02 4.63
CA LYS A 111 -13.78 0.54 3.57
C LYS A 111 -12.91 1.27 2.55
N TYR A 112 -13.56 1.78 1.49
CA TYR A 112 -12.92 2.66 0.51
C TYR A 112 -12.08 3.78 1.15
N GLY A 113 -10.86 3.92 0.68
CA GLY A 113 -9.89 4.92 1.14
C GLY A 113 -9.06 4.52 2.36
N ASP A 114 -9.28 3.34 2.93
CA ASP A 114 -8.47 2.87 4.05
C ASP A 114 -7.12 2.29 3.60
N TYR A 115 -6.07 2.66 4.32
CA TYR A 115 -4.82 1.94 4.40
C TYR A 115 -4.89 0.95 5.57
N LEU A 116 -4.58 -0.29 5.33
CA LEU A 116 -4.41 -1.31 6.35
C LEU A 116 -2.94 -1.67 6.43
N LEU A 117 -2.28 -1.39 7.54
CA LEU A 117 -0.92 -1.83 7.78
C LEU A 117 -0.96 -3.16 8.53
N VAL A 118 -0.36 -4.19 7.94
CA VAL A 118 -0.20 -5.51 8.57
C VAL A 118 1.30 -5.79 8.73
N PRO A 119 1.85 -5.75 9.94
CA PRO A 119 3.25 -6.07 10.17
C PRO A 119 3.55 -7.54 9.82
N ARG A 120 4.78 -7.79 9.38
CA ARG A 120 5.24 -9.16 9.10
C ARG A 120 5.06 -10.08 10.30
N GLY A 121 4.71 -11.32 10.04
CA GLY A 121 4.53 -12.34 11.07
C GLY A 121 3.14 -12.37 11.68
N ILE A 122 2.28 -11.40 11.44
CA ILE A 122 0.89 -11.42 11.87
C ILE A 122 0.12 -12.46 11.04
N ILE A 123 -0.66 -13.30 11.73
CA ILE A 123 -1.59 -14.21 11.09
C ILE A 123 -2.93 -13.49 10.92
N TYR A 124 -3.47 -13.53 9.70
CA TYR A 124 -4.72 -12.84 9.39
C TYR A 124 -5.50 -13.51 8.27
N LYS A 125 -6.71 -13.05 8.06
CA LYS A 125 -7.53 -13.30 6.87
C LYS A 125 -8.41 -12.09 6.56
N MET A 126 -8.85 -11.97 5.32
CA MET A 126 -9.74 -10.90 4.89
C MET A 126 -11.13 -11.45 4.62
N ASP A 127 -12.12 -10.88 5.29
CA ASP A 127 -13.52 -11.12 5.04
C ASP A 127 -14.10 -9.92 4.30
N PHE A 128 -14.67 -10.13 3.11
CA PHE A 128 -15.24 -9.10 2.26
C PHE A 128 -16.77 -9.15 2.33
N ASP A 129 -17.40 -7.97 2.45
CA ASP A 129 -18.86 -7.79 2.35
C ASP A 129 -19.29 -7.58 0.89
N THR A 130 -18.34 -7.32 0.00
CA THR A 130 -18.53 -6.94 -1.40
C THR A 130 -17.86 -7.94 -2.34
N GLU A 131 -18.31 -8.00 -3.61
CA GLU A 131 -17.74 -8.88 -4.65
C GLU A 131 -16.76 -8.13 -5.58
N ASP A 132 -16.93 -6.82 -5.80
CA ASP A 132 -15.99 -6.00 -6.58
C ASP A 132 -15.01 -5.31 -5.65
N ASN A 133 -13.94 -6.00 -5.33
CA ASN A 133 -12.89 -5.48 -4.47
C ASN A 133 -11.65 -5.16 -5.30
N ARG A 134 -11.02 -4.02 -5.01
CA ARG A 134 -9.80 -3.54 -5.67
C ARG A 134 -8.82 -3.02 -4.63
N LEU A 135 -7.66 -3.65 -4.56
CA LEU A 135 -6.64 -3.35 -3.57
C LEU A 135 -5.34 -2.98 -4.27
N PHE A 136 -4.71 -1.91 -3.78
CA PHE A 136 -3.33 -1.56 -4.12
C PHE A 136 -2.47 -1.89 -2.90
N ILE A 137 -1.43 -2.71 -3.08
CA ILE A 137 -0.67 -3.27 -1.98
C ILE A 137 0.80 -2.96 -2.17
N VAL A 138 1.46 -2.51 -1.11
CA VAL A 138 2.91 -2.38 -1.03
C VAL A 138 3.43 -3.37 0.01
N GLU A 139 4.11 -4.42 -0.44
CA GLU A 139 4.90 -5.28 0.44
C GLU A 139 6.26 -4.64 0.68
N SER A 140 6.62 -4.43 1.94
CA SER A 140 7.88 -3.81 2.34
C SER A 140 8.77 -4.77 3.10
N ARG A 141 9.97 -5.02 2.60
CA ARG A 141 11.00 -5.75 3.35
C ARG A 141 11.61 -4.92 4.49
N ARG A 142 11.25 -3.64 4.54
CA ARG A 142 11.60 -2.70 5.60
C ARG A 142 10.37 -2.40 6.45
N PRO A 143 10.52 -2.11 7.75
CA PRO A 143 9.39 -1.70 8.56
C PRO A 143 8.77 -0.42 8.03
N ILE A 144 7.44 -0.37 8.01
CA ILE A 144 6.67 0.81 7.63
C ILE A 144 6.31 1.57 8.90
N TYR A 145 6.61 2.88 8.92
CA TYR A 145 6.37 3.78 10.04
C TYR A 145 5.53 4.99 9.62
N THR A 146 4.88 5.62 10.59
CA THR A 146 4.48 7.02 10.44
C THR A 146 5.73 7.89 10.40
N PRO A 147 5.77 8.97 9.59
CA PRO A 147 7.00 9.73 9.35
C PRO A 147 7.62 10.29 10.61
N LYS A 148 8.93 10.13 10.78
CA LYS A 148 9.69 10.66 11.92
C LYS A 148 9.57 12.18 12.06
N ARG A 149 9.44 12.89 10.94
CA ARG A 149 9.25 14.35 10.90
C ARG A 149 8.00 14.84 11.61
N TYR A 150 7.01 13.96 11.78
CA TYR A 150 5.75 14.28 12.45
C TYR A 150 5.74 13.90 13.93
N ARG A 151 6.86 13.43 14.49
CA ARG A 151 6.92 12.94 15.86
C ARG A 151 7.82 13.82 16.74
N ASN A 152 7.42 13.93 18.00
CA ASN A 152 8.28 14.46 19.04
C ASN A 152 9.24 13.39 19.61
N TRP A 153 10.06 13.77 20.58
CA TRP A 153 11.01 12.87 21.25
C TRP A 153 10.37 11.64 21.93
N PHE A 154 9.10 11.74 22.29
CA PHE A 154 8.34 10.67 22.95
C PHE A 154 7.55 9.79 21.97
N GLY A 155 7.68 10.05 20.67
CA GLY A 155 7.00 9.28 19.60
C GLY A 155 5.57 9.72 19.31
N GLN A 156 5.05 10.76 19.97
CA GLN A 156 3.72 11.32 19.70
C GLN A 156 3.74 12.13 18.41
N LEU A 157 2.64 12.08 17.65
CA LEU A 157 2.47 12.91 16.48
C LEU A 157 2.38 14.39 16.88
N LEU A 158 2.98 15.25 16.05
CA LEU A 158 3.00 16.69 16.27
C LEU A 158 1.62 17.30 15.96
N GLU A 159 1.23 18.34 16.68
CA GLU A 159 -0.04 19.03 16.52
C GLU A 159 -0.30 19.52 15.08
N HIS A 160 0.76 19.87 14.34
CA HIS A 160 0.67 20.36 12.96
C HIS A 160 1.03 19.29 11.90
N SER A 161 1.01 18.01 12.26
CA SER A 161 1.13 16.94 11.29
C SER A 161 -0.18 16.74 10.52
N PRO A 162 -0.13 16.12 9.31
CA PRO A 162 -1.32 15.90 8.51
C PRO A 162 -2.37 14.99 9.13
N PHE A 163 -2.01 14.22 10.17
CA PHE A 163 -2.89 13.33 10.92
C PHE A 163 -2.33 13.13 12.34
N CYS A 164 -3.13 12.56 13.23
CA CYS A 164 -2.74 12.32 14.61
C CYS A 164 -3.15 10.90 15.08
N GLU A 165 -2.83 10.55 16.31
CA GLU A 165 -3.07 9.22 16.88
C GLU A 165 -4.54 8.78 16.83
N ARG A 166 -5.50 9.70 16.99
CA ARG A 166 -6.94 9.38 16.93
C ARG A 166 -7.41 8.92 15.55
N ASP A 167 -6.66 9.28 14.48
CA ASP A 167 -6.99 8.94 13.10
C ASP A 167 -6.48 7.52 12.76
N LEU A 168 -5.61 6.97 13.60
CA LEU A 168 -5.08 5.61 13.48
C LEU A 168 -5.99 4.64 14.25
N ARG A 169 -6.78 3.86 13.53
CA ARG A 169 -7.69 2.87 14.12
C ARG A 169 -6.92 1.61 14.51
N GLN A 170 -7.01 1.26 15.79
CA GLN A 170 -6.40 0.05 16.36
C GLN A 170 -7.34 -1.14 16.25
N PRO A 171 -6.81 -2.39 16.29
CA PRO A 171 -7.64 -3.58 16.30
C PRO A 171 -8.63 -3.57 17.47
N GLN A 172 -9.85 -3.99 17.17
CA GLN A 172 -10.91 -4.22 18.13
C GLN A 172 -11.24 -5.71 18.15
N GLU A 173 -12.07 -6.14 19.09
CA GLU A 173 -12.59 -7.50 19.13
C GLU A 173 -11.47 -8.55 19.06
N LEU A 174 -10.62 -8.62 20.08
CA LEU A 174 -9.66 -9.72 20.21
C LEU A 174 -10.43 -11.03 20.36
N GLU A 175 -10.50 -11.78 19.26
CA GLU A 175 -11.11 -13.11 19.27
C GLU A 175 -10.09 -14.10 19.83
N THR A 176 -10.39 -14.68 20.98
CA THR A 176 -9.55 -15.74 21.54
C THR A 176 -10.23 -17.07 21.31
N HIS A 177 -9.69 -17.84 20.39
CA HIS A 177 -10.17 -19.17 20.01
C HIS A 177 -9.47 -20.24 20.83
N ASN A 178 -10.22 -21.28 21.20
CA ASN A 178 -9.72 -22.39 22.05
C ASN A 178 -9.89 -23.76 21.35
N GLU A 179 -10.14 -23.78 20.04
CA GLU A 179 -10.40 -25.01 19.30
C GLU A 179 -9.12 -25.78 19.01
N ILE A 180 -9.15 -27.08 19.25
CA ILE A 180 -8.16 -28.07 18.84
C ILE A 180 -8.64 -28.70 17.53
N GLY A 181 -7.76 -28.80 16.53
CA GLY A 181 -8.12 -29.33 15.22
C GLY A 181 -6.98 -29.34 14.23
N GLU A 182 -7.31 -29.08 12.98
CA GLU A 182 -6.35 -28.86 11.89
C GLU A 182 -6.65 -27.53 11.23
N PHE A 183 -5.74 -26.60 11.41
CA PHE A 183 -5.88 -25.24 10.88
C PHE A 183 -4.76 -24.96 9.91
N LEU A 184 -5.16 -24.68 8.67
CA LEU A 184 -4.22 -24.42 7.58
C LEU A 184 -3.79 -22.96 7.60
N ILE A 185 -2.47 -22.73 7.62
CA ILE A 185 -1.88 -21.41 7.49
C ILE A 185 -0.97 -21.39 6.26
N LYS A 186 -1.23 -20.50 5.32
CA LYS A 186 -0.34 -20.22 4.19
C LYS A 186 0.67 -19.17 4.62
N VAL A 187 1.93 -19.54 4.61
CA VAL A 187 3.04 -18.70 5.05
C VAL A 187 3.88 -18.30 3.84
N LYS A 188 3.98 -17.01 3.58
CA LYS A 188 4.95 -16.48 2.61
C LYS A 188 6.32 -16.40 3.26
N LYS A 189 7.31 -17.03 2.65
CA LYS A 189 8.72 -16.96 3.05
C LYS A 189 9.65 -17.11 1.87
N GLN A 190 10.57 -16.16 1.69
CA GLN A 190 11.52 -16.09 0.57
C GLN A 190 10.81 -16.22 -0.79
N ASP A 191 9.72 -15.47 -0.93
CA ASP A 191 8.83 -15.47 -2.10
C ASP A 191 8.24 -16.84 -2.49
N ASP A 192 8.20 -17.78 -1.54
CA ASP A 192 7.48 -19.04 -1.67
C ASP A 192 6.30 -19.08 -0.69
N ILE A 193 5.23 -19.78 -1.06
CA ILE A 193 4.12 -20.10 -0.17
C ILE A 193 4.31 -21.50 0.38
N PHE A 194 4.32 -21.58 1.71
CA PHE A 194 4.32 -22.84 2.46
C PHE A 194 2.95 -23.02 3.12
N GLU A 195 2.49 -24.24 3.23
CA GLU A 195 1.38 -24.62 4.07
C GLU A 195 1.88 -25.18 5.39
N MET A 196 1.37 -24.60 6.49
CA MET A 196 1.60 -25.10 7.85
C MET A 196 0.25 -25.54 8.43
N VAL A 197 0.19 -26.76 8.94
CA VAL A 197 -1.01 -27.25 9.62
C VAL A 197 -0.79 -27.17 11.12
N TYR A 198 -1.55 -26.29 11.79
CA TYR A 198 -1.53 -26.14 13.24
C TYR A 198 -2.53 -27.06 13.91
N ALA A 199 -2.16 -27.58 15.12
CA ALA A 199 -3.05 -28.41 15.93
C ALA A 199 -4.10 -27.61 16.71
N THR A 200 -3.96 -26.29 16.77
CA THR A 200 -4.84 -25.37 17.50
C THR A 200 -5.19 -24.19 16.61
N HIS A 201 -6.30 -23.53 16.89
CA HIS A 201 -6.72 -22.34 16.13
C HIS A 201 -5.65 -21.25 16.22
N PRO A 202 -5.23 -20.61 15.11
CA PRO A 202 -4.13 -19.64 15.11
C PRO A 202 -4.49 -18.27 15.72
N PHE A 203 -5.76 -18.01 15.99
CA PHE A 203 -6.24 -16.83 16.73
C PHE A 203 -6.52 -17.20 18.20
N ASP A 204 -5.56 -17.83 18.86
CA ASP A 204 -5.63 -18.23 20.25
C ASP A 204 -4.92 -17.24 21.20
N VAL A 205 -4.66 -16.01 20.73
CA VAL A 205 -4.00 -14.97 21.50
C VAL A 205 -4.93 -14.47 22.59
N VAL A 206 -4.47 -14.50 23.84
CA VAL A 206 -5.18 -13.97 25.02
C VAL A 206 -4.80 -12.53 25.36
N GLY A 207 -3.72 -12.03 24.77
CA GLY A 207 -3.23 -10.68 24.92
C GLY A 207 -1.87 -10.50 24.28
N TYR A 208 -1.42 -9.27 24.16
CA TYR A 208 -0.10 -8.95 23.61
C TYR A 208 0.46 -7.67 24.22
N ASP A 209 1.79 -7.57 24.23
CA ASP A 209 2.55 -6.38 24.62
C ASP A 209 3.34 -5.87 23.44
N GLY A 210 3.42 -4.56 23.28
CA GLY A 210 4.25 -3.91 22.27
C GLY A 210 3.49 -3.03 21.31
N TYR A 211 4.23 -2.49 20.32
CA TYR A 211 3.74 -1.44 19.42
C TYR A 211 3.61 -1.91 17.97
N ASN A 212 4.04 -3.13 17.66
CA ASN A 212 4.02 -3.67 16.30
C ASN A 212 2.75 -4.52 16.09
N TYR A 213 1.63 -3.86 15.86
CA TYR A 213 0.32 -4.45 15.63
C TYR A 213 -0.33 -3.87 14.37
N PRO A 214 -1.31 -4.55 13.76
CA PRO A 214 -2.04 -4.02 12.62
C PRO A 214 -2.82 -2.76 12.99
N TYR A 215 -2.91 -1.81 12.05
CA TYR A 215 -3.77 -0.65 12.21
C TYR A 215 -4.31 -0.16 10.87
N ALA A 216 -5.35 0.63 10.90
CA ALA A 216 -5.94 1.25 9.72
C ALA A 216 -5.87 2.78 9.81
N PHE A 217 -5.72 3.41 8.65
CA PHE A 217 -5.77 4.86 8.48
C PHE A 217 -6.57 5.19 7.21
N SER A 218 -7.50 6.12 7.29
CA SER A 218 -8.25 6.57 6.11
C SER A 218 -7.50 7.70 5.40
N ILE A 219 -7.32 7.59 4.08
CA ILE A 219 -6.75 8.68 3.27
C ILE A 219 -7.59 9.96 3.38
N HIS A 220 -8.89 9.83 3.67
CA HIS A 220 -9.81 10.95 3.84
C HIS A 220 -9.60 11.71 5.17
N ASP A 221 -8.87 11.13 6.11
CA ASP A 221 -8.48 11.77 7.38
C ASP A 221 -7.10 12.46 7.29
N PHE A 222 -6.47 12.42 6.10
CA PHE A 222 -5.23 13.13 5.84
C PHE A 222 -5.53 14.60 5.55
N GLU A 223 -5.08 15.51 6.41
CA GLU A 223 -5.25 16.95 6.25
C GLU A 223 -4.13 17.54 5.38
N PRO A 224 -4.43 18.11 4.22
CA PRO A 224 -3.42 18.67 3.34
C PRO A 224 -2.79 19.94 3.91
N ILE A 225 -1.47 20.07 3.78
CA ILE A 225 -0.74 21.29 4.11
C ILE A 225 -0.60 22.13 2.84
N THR A 226 -1.22 23.30 2.83
CA THR A 226 -1.18 24.24 1.72
C THR A 226 -0.71 25.62 2.18
N GLY A 227 -0.28 26.48 1.26
CA GLY A 227 0.26 27.77 1.61
C GLY A 227 0.20 28.78 0.45
N ARG A 228 0.71 29.99 0.73
CA ARG A 228 0.82 31.04 -0.28
C ARG A 228 1.80 30.65 -1.39
N ILE A 229 2.86 29.94 -1.04
CA ILE A 229 3.90 29.46 -1.96
C ILE A 229 3.90 27.93 -1.95
N HIS A 230 4.52 27.34 -2.97
CA HIS A 230 4.62 25.90 -3.11
C HIS A 230 5.21 25.23 -1.86
N GLN A 231 4.49 24.23 -1.38
CA GLN A 231 4.96 23.41 -0.29
C GLN A 231 5.76 22.22 -0.84
N PRO A 232 6.89 21.87 -0.23
CA PRO A 232 7.72 20.75 -0.70
C PRO A 232 6.96 19.41 -0.61
N PRO A 233 7.20 18.46 -1.54
CA PRO A 233 6.49 17.17 -1.61
C PRO A 233 6.34 16.39 -0.30
N PRO A 234 7.30 16.45 0.67
CA PRO A 234 7.13 15.79 1.96
C PRO A 234 5.89 16.16 2.78
N VAL A 235 5.18 17.26 2.47
CA VAL A 235 3.90 17.58 3.15
C VAL A 235 2.77 16.58 2.81
N HIS A 236 2.92 15.78 1.77
CA HIS A 236 1.99 14.70 1.40
C HIS A 236 2.36 13.35 2.00
N GLN A 237 3.51 13.26 2.67
CA GLN A 237 4.02 11.99 3.18
C GLN A 237 3.09 11.42 4.26
N THR A 238 2.69 10.16 4.10
CA THR A 238 1.78 9.44 5.00
C THR A 238 2.51 8.37 5.78
N PHE A 239 3.36 7.60 5.10
CA PHE A 239 4.21 6.58 5.70
C PHE A 239 5.63 6.67 5.16
N GLU A 240 6.58 6.13 5.91
CA GLU A 240 7.96 6.05 5.49
C GLU A 240 8.61 4.71 5.86
N THR A 241 9.64 4.39 5.10
CA THR A 241 10.64 3.38 5.41
C THR A 241 12.02 4.00 5.18
N ASP A 242 13.10 3.24 5.38
CA ASP A 242 14.45 3.66 4.98
C ASP A 242 14.74 3.39 3.48
N ALA A 243 13.76 2.90 2.72
CA ALA A 243 13.90 2.51 1.32
C ALA A 243 12.88 3.15 0.37
N PHE A 244 11.79 3.68 0.88
CA PHE A 244 10.77 4.38 0.11
C PHE A 244 9.85 5.19 1.03
N VAL A 245 9.09 6.11 0.44
CA VAL A 245 8.03 6.87 1.11
C VAL A 245 6.69 6.62 0.43
N ILE A 246 5.62 6.79 1.19
CA ILE A 246 4.24 6.76 0.68
C ILE A 246 3.60 8.09 0.97
N CYS A 247 3.06 8.71 -0.07
CA CYS A 247 2.37 10.00 0.00
C CYS A 247 0.89 9.85 -0.36
N SER A 248 0.06 10.68 0.23
CA SER A 248 -1.36 10.80 -0.08
C SER A 248 -1.62 12.15 -0.71
N PHE A 249 -2.07 12.15 -1.96
CA PHE A 249 -2.59 13.34 -2.62
C PHE A 249 -4.11 13.34 -2.43
N VAL A 250 -4.59 14.33 -1.70
CA VAL A 250 -6.01 14.46 -1.33
C VAL A 250 -6.58 15.76 -1.89
N PRO A 251 -7.91 15.90 -1.98
CA PRO A 251 -8.54 17.18 -2.34
C PRO A 251 -8.01 18.32 -1.48
N ARG A 252 -7.55 19.40 -2.14
CA ARG A 252 -6.87 20.50 -1.46
C ARG A 252 -6.95 21.79 -2.26
N LEU A 253 -6.72 22.91 -1.57
CA LEU A 253 -6.45 24.19 -2.23
C LEU A 253 -5.09 24.14 -2.90
N TYR A 254 -4.97 24.82 -4.05
CA TYR A 254 -3.66 25.11 -4.64
C TYR A 254 -2.96 26.25 -3.90
N ASP A 255 -1.70 26.48 -4.23
CA ASP A 255 -0.95 27.64 -3.77
C ASP A 255 -1.70 28.91 -4.16
N TYR A 256 -1.86 29.83 -3.20
CA TYR A 256 -2.69 31.01 -3.40
C TYR A 256 -1.91 32.30 -3.70
N HIS A 257 -0.61 32.20 -4.08
CA HIS A 257 0.11 33.34 -4.64
C HIS A 257 -0.54 33.75 -5.95
N PRO A 258 -0.68 35.07 -6.26
CA PRO A 258 -1.31 35.51 -7.51
C PRO A 258 -0.68 34.93 -8.78
N ASP A 259 0.63 34.68 -8.77
CA ASP A 259 1.39 34.10 -9.89
C ASP A 259 1.56 32.59 -9.79
N ALA A 260 0.85 31.91 -8.89
CA ALA A 260 0.95 30.46 -8.76
C ALA A 260 0.38 29.74 -9.99
N ILE A 261 1.08 28.71 -10.42
CA ILE A 261 0.63 27.79 -11.47
C ILE A 261 0.23 26.49 -10.79
N PRO A 262 -1.05 26.08 -10.83
CA PRO A 262 -1.54 24.90 -10.12
C PRO A 262 -0.96 23.59 -10.61
N ALA A 263 -0.71 23.43 -11.93
CA ALA A 263 -0.08 22.23 -12.45
C ALA A 263 1.37 22.08 -11.96
N PRO A 264 1.82 20.86 -11.67
CA PRO A 264 3.21 20.63 -11.29
C PRO A 264 4.15 21.05 -12.43
N TYR A 265 5.38 21.38 -12.08
CA TYR A 265 6.43 21.72 -13.04
C TYR A 265 6.99 20.46 -13.72
N ASN A 266 7.61 20.65 -14.91
CA ASN A 266 8.41 19.59 -15.53
C ASN A 266 9.68 19.38 -14.70
N HIS A 267 9.96 18.14 -14.33
CA HIS A 267 11.08 17.80 -13.46
C HIS A 267 11.60 16.38 -13.69
N SER A 268 12.60 16.00 -12.95
CA SER A 268 13.08 14.62 -12.83
C SER A 268 13.35 14.34 -11.36
N ASN A 269 12.87 13.24 -10.86
CA ASN A 269 13.36 12.71 -9.60
C ASN A 269 14.73 12.09 -9.86
N ILE A 270 15.80 12.67 -9.29
CA ILE A 270 17.17 12.26 -9.62
C ILE A 270 17.49 10.88 -9.06
N ASP A 271 16.96 10.55 -7.90
CA ASP A 271 17.35 9.44 -7.03
C ASP A 271 16.20 8.54 -6.59
N SER A 272 15.00 8.72 -7.16
CA SER A 272 13.83 7.90 -6.85
C SER A 272 12.98 7.61 -8.07
N ASP A 273 12.44 6.38 -8.15
CA ASP A 273 11.34 6.07 -9.04
C ASP A 273 10.04 6.52 -8.40
N GLU A 274 9.19 7.19 -9.17
CA GLU A 274 7.88 7.67 -8.76
C GLU A 274 6.78 6.74 -9.29
N VAL A 275 5.96 6.22 -8.39
CA VAL A 275 4.77 5.44 -8.74
C VAL A 275 3.54 6.17 -8.23
N LEU A 276 2.65 6.58 -9.13
CA LEU A 276 1.34 7.13 -8.79
C LEU A 276 0.24 6.10 -9.05
N TYR A 277 -0.55 5.80 -8.02
CA TYR A 277 -1.79 5.05 -8.13
C TYR A 277 -2.97 6.02 -8.03
N TYR A 278 -3.73 6.14 -9.11
CA TYR A 278 -4.84 7.08 -9.25
C TYR A 278 -6.12 6.48 -8.68
N VAL A 279 -6.71 7.16 -7.69
CA VAL A 279 -7.86 6.63 -6.96
C VAL A 279 -9.15 7.26 -7.45
N ASP A 280 -9.27 8.59 -7.40
CA ASP A 280 -10.50 9.30 -7.74
C ASP A 280 -10.21 10.79 -8.07
N GLY A 281 -11.17 11.47 -8.68
CA GLY A 281 -11.11 12.89 -8.96
C GLY A 281 -10.53 13.28 -10.32
N ASP A 282 -10.23 14.57 -10.50
CA ASP A 282 -9.68 15.16 -11.74
C ASP A 282 -8.14 15.23 -11.63
N PHE A 283 -7.45 14.38 -12.34
CA PHE A 283 -5.99 14.35 -12.41
C PHE A 283 -5.47 15.38 -13.41
N MET A 284 -5.56 16.64 -13.04
CA MET A 284 -5.30 17.81 -13.88
C MET A 284 -3.99 17.78 -14.67
N SER A 285 -2.93 17.15 -14.14
CA SER A 285 -1.60 17.10 -14.75
C SER A 285 -1.46 16.05 -15.85
N ARG A 286 -2.45 15.18 -16.01
CA ARG A 286 -2.41 14.05 -16.93
C ARG A 286 -3.63 14.01 -17.83
N ASN A 287 -3.43 13.67 -19.10
CA ASN A 287 -4.50 13.34 -20.02
C ASN A 287 -4.76 11.83 -19.97
N ASP A 288 -5.99 11.41 -20.15
CA ASP A 288 -6.38 9.98 -20.30
C ASP A 288 -6.00 9.08 -19.11
N ILE A 289 -6.00 9.63 -17.90
CA ILE A 289 -5.83 8.86 -16.66
C ILE A 289 -7.19 8.63 -16.02
N ASP A 290 -7.48 7.38 -15.74
CA ASP A 290 -8.68 6.92 -15.03
C ASP A 290 -8.35 6.36 -13.65
N ALA A 291 -9.38 6.20 -12.83
CA ALA A 291 -9.28 5.52 -11.54
C ALA A 291 -8.74 4.09 -11.70
N GLY A 292 -7.82 3.70 -10.83
CA GLY A 292 -7.14 2.40 -10.87
C GLY A 292 -5.93 2.34 -11.80
N HIS A 293 -5.62 3.41 -12.55
CA HIS A 293 -4.37 3.46 -13.30
C HIS A 293 -3.17 3.59 -12.35
N ILE A 294 -2.01 3.15 -12.83
CA ILE A 294 -0.71 3.39 -12.20
C ILE A 294 0.20 4.04 -13.24
N SER A 295 0.90 5.10 -12.88
CA SER A 295 2.05 5.57 -13.66
C SER A 295 3.35 5.27 -12.94
N LEU A 296 4.37 4.89 -13.69
CA LEU A 296 5.76 4.76 -13.25
C LEU A 296 6.60 5.76 -14.00
N HIS A 297 7.32 6.60 -13.27
CA HIS A 297 8.32 7.53 -13.79
C HIS A 297 9.69 7.14 -13.20
N PRO A 298 10.58 6.53 -14.01
CA PRO A 298 11.88 6.09 -13.51
C PRO A 298 12.78 7.26 -13.12
N ALA A 299 13.68 7.01 -12.17
CA ALA A 299 14.67 7.97 -11.68
C ALA A 299 15.49 8.56 -12.83
N GLY A 300 15.74 9.88 -12.77
CA GLY A 300 16.50 10.62 -13.77
C GLY A 300 15.79 10.88 -15.09
N ILE A 301 14.58 10.36 -15.29
CA ILE A 301 13.81 10.57 -16.51
C ILE A 301 12.86 11.76 -16.35
N PRO A 302 12.96 12.79 -17.22
CA PRO A 302 12.08 13.95 -17.15
C PRO A 302 10.62 13.57 -17.34
N HIS A 303 9.76 14.14 -16.52
CA HIS A 303 8.31 14.03 -16.62
C HIS A 303 7.65 15.31 -16.08
N GLY A 304 6.33 15.41 -16.24
CA GLY A 304 5.59 16.61 -15.84
C GLY A 304 4.18 16.58 -16.40
N PRO A 305 3.45 17.70 -16.37
CA PRO A 305 2.12 17.77 -16.94
C PRO A 305 2.12 17.46 -18.43
N HIS A 306 1.09 16.80 -18.90
CA HIS A 306 0.88 16.55 -20.32
C HIS A 306 0.64 17.86 -21.07
N PRO A 307 0.85 17.90 -22.40
CA PRO A 307 0.61 19.10 -23.21
C PRO A 307 -0.75 19.73 -22.95
N GLY A 308 -0.79 21.06 -22.76
CA GLY A 308 -1.98 21.85 -22.47
C GLY A 308 -2.49 21.74 -21.00
N ALA A 309 -1.95 20.86 -20.17
CA ALA A 309 -2.40 20.72 -18.78
C ALA A 309 -2.05 21.94 -17.91
N THR A 310 -0.88 22.53 -18.14
CA THR A 310 -0.44 23.75 -17.44
C THR A 310 -1.39 24.91 -17.72
N GLU A 311 -1.70 25.16 -18.98
CA GLU A 311 -2.59 26.24 -19.42
C GLU A 311 -4.00 26.05 -18.86
N ARG A 312 -4.53 24.82 -18.88
CA ARG A 312 -5.84 24.50 -18.30
C ARG A 312 -5.90 24.65 -16.78
N SER A 313 -4.76 24.63 -16.12
CA SER A 313 -4.69 24.75 -14.66
C SER A 313 -4.78 26.20 -14.16
N ILE A 314 -4.35 27.15 -14.99
CA ILE A 314 -4.26 28.56 -14.60
C ILE A 314 -5.65 29.07 -14.15
N GLY A 315 -5.68 29.67 -12.96
CA GLY A 315 -6.92 30.19 -12.35
C GLY A 315 -7.73 29.13 -11.55
N LYS A 316 -7.38 27.86 -11.57
CA LYS A 316 -7.97 26.89 -10.66
C LYS A 316 -7.52 27.15 -9.22
N VAL A 317 -8.43 27.01 -8.26
CA VAL A 317 -8.16 27.31 -6.85
C VAL A 317 -8.02 26.05 -5.98
N LYS A 318 -8.51 24.92 -6.47
CA LYS A 318 -8.48 23.63 -5.76
C LYS A 318 -8.36 22.46 -6.73
N THR A 319 -7.92 21.33 -6.20
CA THR A 319 -7.99 20.02 -6.85
C THR A 319 -8.90 19.06 -6.06
N ASP A 320 -9.56 18.16 -6.76
CA ASP A 320 -10.35 17.07 -6.18
C ASP A 320 -9.64 15.71 -6.36
N GLU A 321 -8.37 15.71 -6.80
CA GLU A 321 -7.61 14.48 -7.01
C GLU A 321 -7.42 13.71 -5.71
N LEU A 322 -7.50 12.38 -5.82
CA LEU A 322 -7.15 11.43 -4.78
C LEU A 322 -6.21 10.39 -5.37
N ALA A 323 -4.99 10.32 -4.85
CA ALA A 323 -3.97 9.40 -5.34
C ALA A 323 -3.04 8.94 -4.22
N VAL A 324 -2.47 7.76 -4.39
CA VAL A 324 -1.41 7.21 -3.55
C VAL A 324 -0.12 7.21 -4.35
N MET A 325 0.94 7.82 -3.82
CA MET A 325 2.26 7.83 -4.45
C MET A 325 3.25 7.01 -3.64
N VAL A 326 4.13 6.31 -4.33
CA VAL A 326 5.23 5.55 -3.74
C VAL A 326 6.53 5.96 -4.43
N ASP A 327 7.42 6.61 -3.70
CA ASP A 327 8.75 6.99 -4.20
C ASP A 327 9.79 6.04 -3.64
N THR A 328 10.43 5.27 -4.51
CA THR A 328 11.40 4.25 -4.11
C THR A 328 12.83 4.71 -4.37
N PHE A 329 13.73 4.48 -3.39
CA PHE A 329 15.13 4.92 -3.48
C PHE A 329 16.04 3.94 -4.23
N LYS A 330 15.48 2.83 -4.69
CA LYS A 330 16.10 1.92 -5.65
C LYS A 330 15.18 1.72 -6.85
N PRO A 331 15.73 1.59 -8.05
CA PRO A 331 14.95 1.40 -9.25
C PRO A 331 14.00 0.20 -9.16
N LEU A 332 12.80 0.37 -9.67
CA LEU A 332 11.79 -0.67 -9.81
C LEU A 332 11.95 -1.41 -11.14
N MET A 333 11.72 -2.70 -11.09
CA MET A 333 11.61 -3.54 -12.28
C MET A 333 10.14 -3.81 -12.60
N VAL A 334 9.80 -3.69 -13.86
CA VAL A 334 8.47 -4.03 -14.39
C VAL A 334 8.35 -5.54 -14.52
N THR A 335 7.24 -6.11 -14.09
CA THR A 335 7.02 -7.56 -14.13
C THR A 335 6.27 -8.00 -15.40
N GLU A 336 6.22 -9.33 -15.64
CA GLU A 336 5.40 -9.90 -16.70
C GLU A 336 3.89 -9.63 -16.49
N GLU A 337 3.44 -9.54 -15.24
CA GLU A 337 2.04 -9.21 -14.92
C GLU A 337 1.72 -7.75 -15.25
N ALA A 338 2.64 -6.83 -15.01
CA ALA A 338 2.49 -5.42 -15.41
C ALA A 338 2.34 -5.27 -16.92
N MET A 339 3.14 -5.99 -17.71
CA MET A 339 3.11 -5.89 -19.17
C MET A 339 1.79 -6.36 -19.80
N LYS A 340 1.00 -7.15 -19.08
CA LYS A 340 -0.35 -7.57 -19.53
C LYS A 340 -1.38 -6.44 -19.48
N ILE A 341 -1.10 -5.41 -18.71
CA ILE A 341 -1.99 -4.27 -18.45
C ILE A 341 -1.31 -2.92 -18.74
N ALA A 342 -0.13 -2.95 -19.33
CA ALA A 342 0.64 -1.75 -19.70
C ALA A 342 0.10 -1.12 -20.99
N ASP A 343 0.22 0.21 -21.06
CA ASP A 343 0.05 0.97 -22.28
C ASP A 343 1.41 1.11 -22.97
N ASP A 344 1.53 0.58 -24.17
CA ASP A 344 2.78 0.53 -24.92
C ASP A 344 3.29 1.92 -25.33
N ASP A 345 2.40 2.90 -25.51
CA ASP A 345 2.70 4.22 -26.04
C ASP A 345 2.70 5.35 -25.00
N TYR A 346 2.49 5.05 -23.71
CA TYR A 346 2.41 6.08 -22.69
C TYR A 346 3.62 7.03 -22.65
N HIS A 347 4.83 6.51 -22.86
CA HIS A 347 6.05 7.31 -22.90
C HIS A 347 6.09 8.35 -24.04
N LYS A 348 5.20 8.24 -25.04
CA LYS A 348 5.04 9.18 -26.14
C LYS A 348 3.98 10.24 -25.88
N SER A 349 3.23 10.16 -24.79
CA SER A 349 2.09 11.05 -24.51
C SER A 349 2.46 12.51 -24.25
N TRP A 350 3.76 12.81 -24.11
CA TRP A 350 4.29 14.18 -24.04
C TRP A 350 4.72 14.77 -25.39
N ILE A 351 4.67 13.98 -26.47
CA ILE A 351 5.03 14.45 -27.82
C ILE A 351 3.80 15.19 -28.42
N GLU A 352 4.00 16.45 -28.86
CA GLU A 352 2.99 17.25 -29.56
C GLU A 352 2.92 16.92 -31.06
#